data_e2fcdaaf9ee1853a88515b762c8e29d4
#
_entry.id   e2fcdaaf9ee1853a88515b762c8e29d4
#
_cell.length_a   1.000
_cell.length_b   1.000
_cell.length_c   1.000
_cell.angle_alpha   90.00
_cell.angle_beta   90.00
_cell.angle_gamma   90.00
#
_symmetry.space_group_name_H-M   'P 1'
#
loop_
_entity.id
_entity.type
_entity.pdbx_description
1 polymer ?
#
loop_
_entity_poly.entity_id
_entity_poly.type
_entity_poly.pdbx_seq_one_letter_code
_entity_poly.pdbx_strand_id
1 'polypeptide(L)'
;MRWLARARFYRWRVDRLNRSLCRRNISLALLLVFGVCLIIGLPSIVFGQGGGTSSSAGSDNMKKQTSGGSLDVMLQPSPQPIAHTNPTSLKVQFLTKGTGTVQPHIDYDLIIKDSGGKQVFSASQLAGQPGAPLHTAEGIVTIPYAFQGPGDYTINVTVYGILFNPIKPEVADFTIRVT
;
A
#
# COMPACT_ATOMS: atom_id res chain seq x y z
N MET A 1 -8.85 53.36 12.46
CA MET A 1 -9.83 52.36 12.87
C MET A 1 -9.18 50.99 12.83
N ARG A 2 -9.07 50.38 14.01
CA ARG A 2 -8.28 49.12 14.27
C ARG A 2 -9.18 47.92 14.00
N TRP A 3 -8.74 46.97 13.17
CA TRP A 3 -9.30 45.62 13.14
C TRP A 3 -8.18 44.61 13.38
N LEU A 4 -8.13 44.13 14.61
CA LEU A 4 -7.35 42.99 15.05
C LEU A 4 -8.14 41.73 14.74
N ALA A 5 -7.72 40.93 13.76
CA ALA A 5 -8.24 39.60 13.53
C ALA A 5 -7.39 38.59 14.31
N ARG A 6 -8.04 37.94 15.26
CA ARG A 6 -7.49 36.89 16.11
C ARG A 6 -7.21 35.62 15.33
N ALA A 7 -5.95 35.28 15.15
CA ALA A 7 -5.54 33.94 14.76
C ALA A 7 -5.73 32.99 15.95
N ARG A 8 -6.70 32.08 15.86
CA ARG A 8 -6.85 30.98 16.81
C ARG A 8 -5.88 29.86 16.42
N PHE A 9 -4.81 29.74 17.18
CA PHE A 9 -3.93 28.56 17.19
C PHE A 9 -4.73 27.34 17.66
N TYR A 10 -5.01 26.40 16.78
CA TYR A 10 -5.42 25.07 17.18
C TYR A 10 -4.17 24.28 17.58
N ARG A 11 -3.93 24.25 18.90
CA ARG A 11 -2.91 23.42 19.52
C ARG A 11 -3.44 21.99 19.60
N TRP A 12 -2.99 21.10 18.74
CA TRP A 12 -3.22 19.68 18.90
C TRP A 12 -2.44 19.16 20.10
N ARG A 13 -3.19 18.85 21.15
CA ARG A 13 -2.66 18.17 22.33
C ARG A 13 -2.58 16.68 21.99
N VAL A 14 -1.37 16.17 21.77
CA VAL A 14 -1.09 14.74 21.71
C VAL A 14 -1.14 14.20 23.12
N ASP A 15 -2.23 13.54 23.48
CA ASP A 15 -2.37 12.83 24.75
C ASP A 15 -1.49 11.57 24.70
N ARG A 16 -0.47 11.63 25.53
CA ARG A 16 0.31 10.48 25.96
C ARG A 16 -0.55 9.65 26.90
N LEU A 17 -1.08 8.57 26.44
CA LEU A 17 -1.64 7.52 27.28
C LEU A 17 -1.40 6.17 26.58
N ASN A 18 -0.41 5.44 26.94
CA ASN A 18 -0.54 4.16 27.60
C ASN A 18 0.83 3.49 27.76
N ARG A 19 1.49 3.77 28.89
CA ARG A 19 2.47 2.88 29.48
C ARG A 19 1.80 2.19 30.65
N SER A 20 1.40 0.97 30.50
CA SER A 20 1.31 0.04 31.64
C SER A 20 1.29 -1.39 31.14
N LEU A 21 2.40 -2.07 31.38
CA LEU A 21 2.48 -3.31 32.14
C LEU A 21 1.73 -4.53 31.56
N CYS A 22 2.46 -5.40 30.87
CA CYS A 22 2.35 -6.81 31.22
C CYS A 22 3.72 -7.50 31.07
N ARG A 23 4.51 -7.45 32.16
CA ARG A 23 5.53 -8.46 32.43
C ARG A 23 4.80 -9.65 33.06
N ARG A 24 4.79 -10.78 32.44
CA ARG A 24 4.61 -12.08 33.10
C ARG A 24 5.33 -13.16 32.30
N ASN A 25 6.49 -13.48 32.84
CA ASN A 25 6.98 -14.77 33.27
C ASN A 25 6.80 -15.98 32.34
N ILE A 26 7.89 -16.27 31.78
CA ILE A 26 8.65 -17.48 31.52
C ILE A 26 8.19 -18.67 32.39
N SER A 27 7.88 -19.76 31.74
CA SER A 27 8.09 -21.09 32.31
C SER A 27 8.69 -22.01 31.25
N LEU A 28 9.91 -22.31 31.51
CA LEU A 28 10.73 -23.35 30.92
C LEU A 28 10.08 -24.69 31.25
N ALA A 29 9.69 -25.47 30.26
CA ALA A 29 9.45 -26.89 30.43
C ALA A 29 10.10 -27.64 29.26
N LEU A 30 11.26 -28.13 29.58
CA LEU A 30 12.06 -29.09 28.84
C LEU A 30 11.38 -30.46 28.96
N LEU A 31 10.95 -31.07 27.87
CA LEU A 31 10.61 -32.48 27.81
C LEU A 31 11.14 -33.11 26.53
N LEU A 32 12.28 -33.76 26.72
CA LEU A 32 12.85 -34.75 25.80
C LEU A 32 11.94 -35.99 25.79
N VAL A 33 11.37 -36.32 24.66
CA VAL A 33 10.83 -37.66 24.41
C VAL A 33 11.48 -38.19 23.15
N PHE A 34 12.40 -39.10 23.36
CA PHE A 34 12.92 -40.01 22.34
C PHE A 34 11.79 -40.96 21.93
N GLY A 35 11.36 -40.89 20.70
CA GLY A 35 10.43 -41.83 20.08
C GLY A 35 11.05 -42.41 18.83
N VAL A 36 11.62 -43.59 18.97
CA VAL A 36 11.98 -44.47 17.85
C VAL A 36 10.70 -44.84 17.12
N CYS A 37 10.55 -44.50 15.86
CA CYS A 37 9.45 -44.99 15.03
C CYS A 37 9.95 -45.69 13.78
N LEU A 38 9.63 -46.92 13.78
CA LEU A 38 9.75 -48.01 12.86
C LEU A 38 9.41 -47.64 11.40
N ILE A 39 10.29 -48.04 10.49
CA ILE A 39 10.11 -47.94 9.05
C ILE A 39 9.11 -49.03 8.62
N ILE A 40 7.89 -48.63 8.28
CA ILE A 40 6.95 -49.46 7.54
C ILE A 40 6.72 -48.82 6.19
N GLY A 41 7.19 -49.49 5.14
CA GLY A 41 6.99 -49.10 3.75
C GLY A 41 5.50 -49.19 3.39
N LEU A 42 4.97 -48.11 2.83
CA LEU A 42 3.67 -48.07 2.19
C LEU A 42 3.82 -47.74 0.69
N PRO A 43 3.01 -48.33 -0.17
CA PRO A 43 3.13 -48.14 -1.62
C PRO A 43 2.73 -46.73 -2.06
N SER A 44 3.51 -46.19 -2.96
CA SER A 44 3.27 -44.90 -3.62
C SER A 44 2.00 -44.94 -4.45
N ILE A 45 0.94 -44.29 -3.96
CA ILE A 45 -0.23 -43.99 -4.79
C ILE A 45 0.14 -42.75 -5.58
N VAL A 46 0.35 -42.91 -6.88
CA VAL A 46 0.47 -41.81 -7.84
C VAL A 46 -0.92 -41.22 -8.02
N PHE A 47 -1.20 -40.13 -7.31
CA PHE A 47 -2.33 -39.27 -7.64
C PHE A 47 -1.94 -38.42 -8.83
N GLY A 48 -2.67 -38.62 -9.95
CA GLY A 48 -2.56 -37.77 -11.12
C GLY A 48 -2.82 -36.33 -10.76
N GLN A 49 -1.85 -35.44 -11.06
CA GLN A 49 -2.00 -34.00 -10.98
C GLN A 49 -3.00 -33.58 -12.06
N GLY A 50 -4.28 -33.52 -11.67
CA GLY A 50 -5.23 -32.68 -12.38
C GLY A 50 -4.79 -31.24 -12.18
N GLY A 51 -4.35 -30.57 -13.26
CA GLY A 51 -4.05 -29.15 -13.27
C GLY A 51 -5.31 -28.35 -12.96
N GLY A 52 -5.63 -28.19 -11.68
CA GLY A 52 -6.54 -27.19 -11.19
C GLY A 52 -5.74 -25.89 -11.08
N THR A 53 -5.96 -24.96 -11.99
CA THR A 53 -5.63 -23.56 -11.78
C THR A 53 -6.47 -23.10 -10.60
N SER A 54 -5.94 -23.26 -9.40
CA SER A 54 -6.46 -22.55 -8.23
C SER A 54 -6.17 -21.07 -8.46
N SER A 55 -7.17 -20.36 -8.98
CA SER A 55 -7.22 -18.91 -8.84
C SER A 55 -7.29 -18.64 -7.34
N SER A 56 -6.13 -18.46 -6.72
CA SER A 56 -6.06 -17.87 -5.40
C SER A 56 -6.72 -16.50 -5.50
N ALA A 57 -7.88 -16.33 -4.86
CA ALA A 57 -8.40 -15.02 -4.51
C ALA A 57 -7.45 -14.40 -3.48
N GLY A 58 -6.22 -14.16 -3.92
CA GLY A 58 -5.20 -13.42 -3.18
C GLY A 58 -5.39 -11.95 -3.51
N SER A 59 -5.20 -11.12 -2.52
CA SER A 59 -5.12 -9.66 -2.66
C SER A 59 -4.37 -9.34 -3.95
N ASP A 60 -5.08 -8.77 -4.95
CA ASP A 60 -4.47 -8.41 -6.22
C ASP A 60 -3.47 -7.27 -6.00
N ASN A 61 -2.27 -7.64 -5.60
CA ASN A 61 -1.13 -6.75 -5.55
C ASN A 61 -0.75 -6.42 -6.99
N MET A 62 -1.13 -5.25 -7.43
CA MET A 62 -0.82 -4.80 -8.77
C MET A 62 0.58 -4.19 -8.79
N LYS A 63 1.50 -4.79 -9.54
CA LYS A 63 2.86 -4.28 -9.73
C LYS A 63 3.04 -3.79 -11.16
N LYS A 64 3.54 -2.57 -11.32
CA LYS A 64 3.88 -1.99 -12.62
C LYS A 64 5.20 -1.23 -12.56
N GLN A 65 5.96 -1.27 -13.63
CA GLN A 65 7.13 -0.44 -13.80
C GLN A 65 6.70 0.97 -14.19
N THR A 66 7.43 1.97 -13.73
CA THR A 66 7.26 3.36 -14.17
C THR A 66 7.61 3.51 -15.65
N SER A 67 7.02 4.49 -16.32
CA SER A 67 7.18 4.71 -17.79
C SER A 67 8.63 4.91 -18.25
N GLY A 68 9.49 5.44 -17.40
CA GLY A 68 10.93 5.57 -17.64
C GLY A 68 11.74 4.38 -17.15
N GLY A 69 11.10 3.47 -16.42
CA GLY A 69 11.73 2.23 -15.96
C GLY A 69 12.69 2.36 -14.80
N SER A 70 12.63 3.46 -14.04
CA SER A 70 13.51 3.68 -12.88
C SER A 70 13.09 2.88 -11.66
N LEU A 71 11.77 2.67 -11.48
CA LEU A 71 11.19 1.97 -10.33
C LEU A 71 10.11 0.99 -10.77
N ASP A 72 9.82 0.04 -9.87
CA ASP A 72 8.56 -0.68 -9.86
C ASP A 72 7.65 -0.06 -8.81
N VAL A 73 6.37 0.09 -9.12
CA VAL A 73 5.34 0.56 -8.20
C VAL A 73 4.39 -0.59 -7.92
N MET A 74 4.09 -0.83 -6.63
CA MET A 74 3.09 -1.81 -6.21
C MET A 74 1.91 -1.08 -5.57
N LEU A 75 0.70 -1.35 -6.05
CA LEU A 75 -0.55 -0.86 -5.49
C LEU A 75 -1.31 -2.02 -4.83
N GLN A 76 -1.72 -1.80 -3.58
CA GLN A 76 -2.46 -2.76 -2.76
C GLN A 76 -3.71 -2.08 -2.20
N PRO A 77 -4.86 -2.18 -2.88
CA PRO A 77 -6.12 -1.71 -2.33
C PRO A 77 -6.63 -2.66 -1.25
N SER A 78 -7.25 -2.13 -0.20
CA SER A 78 -7.87 -2.90 0.88
C SER A 78 -9.09 -2.16 1.44
N PRO A 79 -10.23 -2.82 1.69
CA PRO A 79 -10.52 -4.25 1.48
C PRO A 79 -10.65 -4.63 0.00
N GLN A 80 -10.64 -5.93 -0.27
CA GLN A 80 -11.00 -6.51 -1.56
C GLN A 80 -12.22 -7.44 -1.38
N PRO A 81 -13.20 -7.44 -2.28
CA PRO A 81 -13.35 -6.53 -3.44
C PRO A 81 -13.56 -5.07 -3.00
N ILE A 82 -13.21 -4.13 -3.88
CA ILE A 82 -13.39 -2.71 -3.60
C ILE A 82 -14.85 -2.34 -3.81
N ALA A 83 -15.51 -1.89 -2.74
CA ALA A 83 -16.89 -1.42 -2.80
C ALA A 83 -16.94 0.10 -2.59
N HIS A 84 -17.74 0.82 -3.41
CA HIS A 84 -17.91 2.26 -3.26
C HIS A 84 -18.58 2.68 -1.94
N THR A 85 -19.27 1.75 -1.27
CA THR A 85 -19.94 2.00 0.01
C THR A 85 -18.99 2.09 1.20
N ASN A 86 -17.74 1.66 1.04
CA ASN A 86 -16.75 1.62 2.10
C ASN A 86 -15.46 2.36 1.71
N PRO A 87 -14.80 3.04 2.66
CA PRO A 87 -13.48 3.59 2.42
C PRO A 87 -12.48 2.49 2.05
N THR A 88 -11.67 2.76 1.04
CA THR A 88 -10.59 1.87 0.58
C THR A 88 -9.26 2.47 0.97
N SER A 89 -8.38 1.68 1.54
CA SER A 89 -6.99 2.04 1.81
C SER A 89 -6.16 1.68 0.57
N LEU A 90 -5.58 2.65 -0.09
CA LEU A 90 -4.68 2.49 -1.23
C LEU A 90 -3.25 2.53 -0.72
N LYS A 91 -2.63 1.37 -0.51
CA LYS A 91 -1.22 1.30 -0.13
C LYS A 91 -0.37 1.26 -1.39
N VAL A 92 0.52 2.22 -1.54
CA VAL A 92 1.49 2.31 -2.63
C VAL A 92 2.88 2.05 -2.07
N GLN A 93 3.65 1.19 -2.73
CA GLN A 93 5.04 0.91 -2.41
C GLN A 93 5.89 1.19 -3.64
N PHE A 94 6.93 1.99 -3.45
CA PHE A 94 7.95 2.23 -4.46
C PHE A 94 9.06 1.21 -4.26
N LEU A 95 9.39 0.46 -5.31
CA LEU A 95 10.34 -0.65 -5.23
C LEU A 95 11.51 -0.41 -6.16
N THR A 96 12.69 -0.75 -5.71
CA THR A 96 13.86 -0.80 -6.59
C THR A 96 13.57 -1.77 -7.72
N LYS A 97 13.83 -1.33 -8.95
CA LYS A 97 13.56 -2.10 -10.17
C LYS A 97 14.04 -3.54 -10.08
N GLY A 98 13.12 -4.46 -10.32
CA GLY A 98 13.41 -5.89 -10.42
C GLY A 98 13.72 -6.63 -9.12
N THR A 99 13.90 -5.91 -7.98
CA THR A 99 14.32 -6.56 -6.72
C THR A 99 13.19 -6.80 -5.74
N GLY A 100 12.13 -6.00 -5.78
CA GLY A 100 11.06 -6.01 -4.78
C GLY A 100 11.44 -5.32 -3.46
N THR A 101 12.65 -4.78 -3.34
CA THR A 101 13.09 -4.00 -2.17
C THR A 101 12.47 -2.62 -2.21
N VAL A 102 11.95 -2.14 -1.07
CA VAL A 102 11.39 -0.79 -0.98
C VAL A 102 12.47 0.25 -1.22
N GLN A 103 12.18 1.21 -2.10
CA GLN A 103 13.03 2.35 -2.40
C GLN A 103 12.62 3.53 -1.52
N PRO A 104 13.47 3.98 -0.58
CA PRO A 104 13.19 5.14 0.26
C PRO A 104 13.40 6.46 -0.49
N HIS A 105 12.93 7.56 0.11
CA HIS A 105 13.09 8.93 -0.36
C HIS A 105 12.60 9.14 -1.78
N ILE A 106 11.28 9.06 -1.96
CA ILE A 106 10.60 9.25 -3.24
C ILE A 106 9.78 10.53 -3.22
N ASP A 107 9.94 11.34 -4.27
CA ASP A 107 9.05 12.45 -4.57
C ASP A 107 7.99 12.00 -5.57
N TYR A 108 6.71 12.13 -5.21
CA TYR A 108 5.60 11.54 -5.96
C TYR A 108 4.34 12.41 -5.93
N ASP A 109 3.37 12.11 -6.81
CA ASP A 109 1.96 12.45 -6.65
C ASP A 109 1.10 11.23 -7.00
N LEU A 110 -0.12 11.20 -6.47
CA LEU A 110 -1.12 10.21 -6.80
C LEU A 110 -2.41 10.90 -7.20
N ILE A 111 -2.89 10.58 -8.39
CA ILE A 111 -4.12 11.10 -8.96
C ILE A 111 -5.07 9.94 -9.23
N ILE A 112 -6.36 10.10 -8.89
CA ILE A 112 -7.41 9.15 -9.26
C ILE A 112 -8.30 9.81 -10.31
N LYS A 113 -8.58 9.09 -11.38
CA LYS A 113 -9.50 9.47 -12.44
C LYS A 113 -10.65 8.48 -12.52
N ASP A 114 -11.85 8.97 -12.80
CA ASP A 114 -13.02 8.15 -13.11
C ASP A 114 -12.93 7.54 -14.52
N SER A 115 -13.92 6.73 -14.88
CA SER A 115 -14.02 6.10 -16.22
C SER A 115 -14.10 7.09 -17.38
N GLY A 116 -14.53 8.32 -17.12
CA GLY A 116 -14.53 9.42 -18.10
C GLY A 116 -13.18 10.13 -18.21
N GLY A 117 -12.16 9.73 -17.42
CA GLY A 117 -10.86 10.37 -17.39
C GLY A 117 -10.80 11.67 -16.56
N LYS A 118 -11.91 12.03 -15.90
CA LYS A 118 -11.96 13.20 -15.02
C LYS A 118 -11.20 12.90 -13.73
N GLN A 119 -10.32 13.83 -13.33
CA GLN A 119 -9.66 13.76 -12.04
C GLN A 119 -10.69 13.94 -10.91
N VAL A 120 -10.76 12.97 -10.01
CA VAL A 120 -11.64 12.97 -8.83
C VAL A 120 -10.88 13.08 -7.52
N PHE A 121 -9.54 12.89 -7.57
CA PHE A 121 -8.67 13.02 -6.41
C PHE A 121 -7.23 13.37 -6.83
N SER A 122 -6.52 14.11 -5.97
CA SER A 122 -5.07 14.34 -6.05
C SER A 122 -4.50 14.40 -4.65
N ALA A 123 -3.45 13.62 -4.39
CA ALA A 123 -2.79 13.59 -3.09
C ALA A 123 -2.12 14.92 -2.76
N SER A 124 -1.47 15.55 -3.74
CA SER A 124 -0.84 16.86 -3.58
C SER A 124 -1.86 17.96 -3.27
N GLN A 125 -3.04 17.90 -3.89
CA GLN A 125 -4.13 18.85 -3.60
C GLN A 125 -4.66 18.65 -2.17
N LEU A 126 -4.86 17.40 -1.73
CA LEU A 126 -5.29 17.09 -0.37
C LEU A 126 -4.28 17.56 0.68
N ALA A 127 -2.99 17.47 0.37
CA ALA A 127 -1.92 17.96 1.24
C ALA A 127 -1.76 19.50 1.24
N GLY A 128 -2.59 20.23 0.49
CA GLY A 128 -2.51 21.70 0.37
C GLY A 128 -1.36 22.18 -0.51
N GLN A 129 -0.80 21.31 -1.34
CA GLN A 129 0.33 21.58 -2.23
C GLN A 129 -0.01 21.23 -3.69
N PRO A 130 -1.08 21.79 -4.27
CA PRO A 130 -1.56 21.40 -5.60
C PRO A 130 -0.45 21.57 -6.66
N GLY A 131 -0.16 20.47 -7.37
CA GLY A 131 0.84 20.43 -8.43
C GLY A 131 2.29 20.34 -7.96
N ALA A 132 2.55 20.33 -6.64
CA ALA A 132 3.89 20.07 -6.10
C ALA A 132 4.03 18.59 -5.70
N PRO A 133 5.19 17.96 -5.93
CA PRO A 133 5.43 16.59 -5.47
C PRO A 133 5.36 16.48 -3.93
N LEU A 134 4.79 15.39 -3.46
CA LEU A 134 4.87 14.97 -2.05
C LEU A 134 6.13 14.13 -1.84
N HIS A 135 6.64 14.10 -0.62
CA HIS A 135 7.81 13.29 -0.26
C HIS A 135 7.43 12.15 0.68
N THR A 136 7.95 10.95 0.42
CA THR A 136 7.93 9.83 1.37
C THR A 136 9.34 9.38 1.70
N ALA A 137 9.69 9.39 2.98
CA ALA A 137 10.99 8.92 3.45
C ALA A 137 11.07 7.38 3.43
N GLU A 138 9.97 6.70 3.71
CA GLU A 138 9.91 5.24 3.80
C GLU A 138 9.72 4.55 2.43
N GLY A 139 9.35 5.29 1.39
CA GLY A 139 9.00 4.70 0.09
C GLY A 139 7.69 3.91 0.10
N ILE A 140 6.87 4.12 1.12
CA ILE A 140 5.55 3.51 1.30
C ILE A 140 4.58 4.61 1.71
N VAL A 141 3.43 4.65 1.04
CA VAL A 141 2.35 5.58 1.39
C VAL A 141 1.03 4.84 1.45
N THR A 142 0.13 5.32 2.31
CA THR A 142 -1.22 4.77 2.45
C THR A 142 -2.21 5.91 2.38
N ILE A 143 -3.10 5.86 1.40
CA ILE A 143 -4.08 6.91 1.13
C ILE A 143 -5.47 6.31 1.31
N PRO A 144 -6.25 6.78 2.31
CA PRO A 144 -7.65 6.41 2.41
C PRO A 144 -8.46 7.17 1.36
N TYR A 145 -9.29 6.47 0.60
CA TYR A 145 -10.16 7.07 -0.40
C TYR A 145 -11.53 6.39 -0.43
N ALA A 146 -12.60 7.18 -0.51
CA ALA A 146 -13.95 6.69 -0.69
C ALA A 146 -14.40 6.95 -2.14
N PHE A 147 -14.57 5.88 -2.90
CA PHE A 147 -15.02 5.96 -4.29
C PHE A 147 -16.48 6.43 -4.34
N GLN A 148 -16.81 7.32 -5.28
CA GLN A 148 -18.13 7.97 -5.35
C GLN A 148 -19.21 7.08 -5.99
N GLY A 149 -18.84 5.98 -6.61
CA GLY A 149 -19.76 5.04 -7.26
C GLY A 149 -19.04 3.84 -7.85
N PRO A 150 -19.80 2.84 -8.32
CA PRO A 150 -19.21 1.70 -9.02
C PRO A 150 -18.66 2.10 -10.38
N GLY A 151 -17.66 1.37 -10.85
CA GLY A 151 -17.05 1.61 -12.15
C GLY A 151 -15.56 1.35 -12.17
N ASP A 152 -14.94 1.64 -13.30
CA ASP A 152 -13.50 1.54 -13.46
C ASP A 152 -12.85 2.89 -13.13
N TYR A 153 -11.79 2.85 -12.35
CA TYR A 153 -10.99 4.02 -11.97
C TYR A 153 -9.54 3.79 -12.36
N THR A 154 -8.88 4.85 -12.79
CA THR A 154 -7.44 4.84 -13.05
C THR A 154 -6.72 5.55 -11.92
N ILE A 155 -5.78 4.86 -11.28
CA ILE A 155 -4.87 5.41 -10.28
C ILE A 155 -3.53 5.65 -10.98
N ASN A 156 -3.17 6.92 -11.11
CA ASN A 156 -1.94 7.38 -11.73
C ASN A 156 -0.96 7.76 -10.62
N VAL A 157 0.15 7.05 -10.55
CA VAL A 157 1.26 7.33 -9.61
C VAL A 157 2.41 7.90 -10.40
N THR A 158 2.73 9.17 -10.17
CA THR A 158 3.84 9.87 -10.82
C THR A 158 5.01 10.01 -9.87
N VAL A 159 6.20 9.67 -10.33
CA VAL A 159 7.47 9.82 -9.58
C VAL A 159 8.25 10.97 -10.19
N TYR A 160 8.70 11.90 -9.36
CA TYR A 160 9.43 13.12 -9.74
C TYR A 160 10.87 13.12 -9.24
N GLY A 161 11.18 12.32 -8.19
CA GLY A 161 12.51 12.26 -7.59
C GLY A 161 12.76 10.94 -6.86
N ILE A 162 14.01 10.51 -6.82
CA ILE A 162 14.50 9.31 -6.15
C ILE A 162 15.75 9.68 -5.36
N LEU A 163 15.81 9.36 -4.04
CA LEU A 163 16.95 9.66 -3.17
C LEU A 163 17.37 11.13 -3.25
N PHE A 164 16.39 12.04 -3.20
CA PHE A 164 16.58 13.51 -3.31
C PHE A 164 17.12 14.00 -4.66
N ASN A 165 17.23 13.15 -5.65
CA ASN A 165 17.60 13.52 -7.02
C ASN A 165 16.36 13.66 -7.87
N PRO A 166 16.08 14.81 -8.45
CA PRO A 166 14.96 14.99 -9.38
C PRO A 166 15.20 14.17 -10.66
N ILE A 167 14.13 13.54 -11.15
CA ILE A 167 14.13 12.81 -12.42
C ILE A 167 13.09 13.39 -13.37
N LYS A 168 13.17 13.03 -14.66
CA LYS A 168 12.05 13.27 -15.56
C LYS A 168 10.82 12.53 -15.01
N PRO A 169 9.65 13.17 -14.90
CA PRO A 169 8.47 12.51 -14.35
C PRO A 169 8.15 11.19 -15.04
N GLU A 170 8.01 10.14 -14.25
CA GLU A 170 7.69 8.79 -14.68
C GLU A 170 6.38 8.33 -14.06
N VAL A 171 5.56 7.61 -14.81
CA VAL A 171 4.20 7.25 -14.43
C VAL A 171 4.00 5.75 -14.37
N ALA A 172 3.26 5.29 -13.37
CA ALA A 172 2.68 3.96 -13.30
C ALA A 172 1.15 4.08 -13.17
N ASP A 173 0.40 3.54 -14.14
CA ASP A 173 -1.05 3.59 -14.20
C ASP A 173 -1.67 2.27 -13.79
N PHE A 174 -2.62 2.30 -12.86
CA PHE A 174 -3.36 1.13 -12.41
C PHE A 174 -4.84 1.33 -12.69
N THR A 175 -5.47 0.33 -13.29
CA THR A 175 -6.94 0.29 -13.45
C THR A 175 -7.49 -0.61 -12.37
N ILE A 176 -8.45 -0.12 -11.61
CA ILE A 176 -9.16 -0.86 -10.56
C ILE A 176 -10.66 -0.83 -10.84
N ARG A 177 -11.34 -1.92 -10.47
CA ARG A 177 -12.79 -2.03 -10.54
C ARG A 177 -13.40 -1.86 -9.17
N VAL A 178 -14.38 -0.96 -9.09
CA VAL A 178 -15.18 -0.67 -7.90
C VAL A 178 -16.60 -1.17 -8.12
N THR A 179 -17.14 -1.89 -7.14
CA THR A 179 -18.49 -2.47 -7.16
C THR A 179 -19.46 -1.74 -6.24
#